data_b01272734baa8559f543e12288c16eec
#
_entry.id   b01272734baa8559f543e12288c16eec
#
_cell.length_a   1.000
_cell.length_b   1.000
_cell.length_c   1.000
_cell.angle_alpha   90.00
_cell.angle_beta   90.00
_cell.angle_gamma   90.00
#
_symmetry.space_group_name_H-M   'P 1'
#
loop_
_entity.id
_entity.type
_entity.pdbx_description
1 polymer ?
#
loop_
_entity_poly.entity_id
_entity_poly.type
_entity_poly.pdbx_seq_one_letter_code
_entity_poly.pdbx_strand_id
1 'polypeptide(L)'
;MNVKIRTKDILNKYSLSRQTLYNWIREGKLNAPKKDWRGWRMWTEQHLLELENIIEMNEQKNQTPLNPDAKLQIHNRRYLGSKYKLLPFIWKVVSENCKDIKVVADIFGGTGVVADFFNKKGKTVIVNDILYSNYLSYLTWFSDEKIDNEKIEYFIAYFNQAQPREDNYVSEHFGGTYFTVENARKIGFIREEIEKIGDSLSFREKAILITSLLYAMDKVANTTGHY
;
A
#
# COMPACT_ATOMS: atom_id res chain seq x y z
N MET A 1 -16.93 -13.18 -36.78
CA MET A 1 -15.60 -12.54 -36.88
C MET A 1 -14.94 -12.62 -35.50
N ASN A 2 -13.88 -13.43 -35.33
CA ASN A 2 -13.18 -13.51 -34.07
C ASN A 2 -12.37 -12.21 -33.87
N VAL A 3 -12.87 -11.35 -33.00
CA VAL A 3 -12.15 -10.10 -32.62
C VAL A 3 -10.88 -10.50 -31.88
N LYS A 4 -9.73 -10.15 -32.44
CA LYS A 4 -8.42 -10.47 -31.89
C LYS A 4 -8.13 -9.53 -30.72
N ILE A 5 -8.34 -9.97 -29.49
CA ILE A 5 -8.13 -9.18 -28.26
C ILE A 5 -6.63 -9.12 -27.98
N ARG A 6 -6.09 -7.90 -27.84
CA ARG A 6 -4.67 -7.67 -27.52
C ARG A 6 -4.48 -7.44 -26.03
N THR A 7 -3.29 -7.76 -25.51
CA THR A 7 -2.95 -7.46 -24.11
C THR A 7 -3.19 -6.00 -23.75
N LYS A 8 -2.87 -5.05 -24.63
CA LYS A 8 -3.11 -3.61 -24.41
C LYS A 8 -4.61 -3.30 -24.18
N ASP A 9 -5.49 -3.93 -24.96
CA ASP A 9 -6.94 -3.70 -24.87
C ASP A 9 -7.48 -4.20 -23.51
N ILE A 10 -6.96 -5.31 -23.02
CA ILE A 10 -7.26 -5.85 -21.67
C ILE A 10 -6.78 -4.92 -20.58
N LEU A 11 -5.51 -4.47 -20.64
CA LEU A 11 -4.95 -3.56 -19.65
C LEU A 11 -5.77 -2.27 -19.56
N ASN A 12 -6.19 -1.72 -20.69
CA ASN A 12 -7.01 -0.51 -20.74
C ASN A 12 -8.43 -0.77 -20.23
N LYS A 13 -9.09 -1.87 -20.68
CA LYS A 13 -10.48 -2.19 -20.29
C LYS A 13 -10.63 -2.36 -18.78
N TYR A 14 -9.67 -3.04 -18.14
CA TYR A 14 -9.75 -3.37 -16.71
C TYR A 14 -8.83 -2.52 -15.84
N SER A 15 -8.23 -1.45 -16.38
CA SER A 15 -7.30 -0.57 -15.65
C SER A 15 -6.19 -1.33 -14.92
N LEU A 16 -5.69 -2.41 -15.54
CA LEU A 16 -4.67 -3.28 -14.95
C LEU A 16 -3.26 -2.89 -15.40
N SER A 17 -2.30 -3.00 -14.49
CA SER A 17 -0.90 -2.97 -14.88
C SER A 17 -0.49 -4.27 -15.59
N ARG A 18 0.47 -4.17 -16.53
CA ARG A 18 1.03 -5.36 -17.20
C ARG A 18 1.63 -6.34 -16.17
N GLN A 19 2.24 -5.81 -15.12
CA GLN A 19 2.84 -6.61 -14.05
C GLN A 19 1.78 -7.38 -13.26
N THR A 20 0.66 -6.75 -12.91
CA THR A 20 -0.46 -7.40 -12.21
C THR A 20 -0.97 -8.59 -13.03
N LEU A 21 -1.19 -8.39 -14.33
CA LEU A 21 -1.65 -9.42 -15.24
C LEU A 21 -0.67 -10.61 -15.31
N TYR A 22 0.64 -10.33 -15.39
CA TYR A 22 1.66 -11.38 -15.42
C TYR A 22 1.86 -12.07 -14.08
N ASN A 23 1.69 -11.37 -12.98
CA ASN A 23 1.70 -11.99 -11.65
C ASN A 23 0.56 -12.99 -11.49
N TRP A 24 -0.66 -12.64 -11.90
CA TRP A 24 -1.80 -13.55 -11.84
C TRP A 24 -1.61 -14.81 -12.70
N ILE A 25 -0.99 -14.68 -13.87
CA ILE A 25 -0.61 -15.84 -14.69
C ILE A 25 0.45 -16.70 -13.99
N ARG A 26 1.47 -16.07 -13.42
CA ARG A 26 2.58 -16.78 -12.72
C ARG A 26 2.09 -17.49 -11.45
N GLU A 27 1.14 -16.90 -10.75
CA GLU A 27 0.53 -17.43 -9.53
C GLU A 27 -0.56 -18.48 -9.82
N GLY A 28 -0.85 -18.76 -11.09
CA GLY A 28 -1.86 -19.72 -11.49
C GLY A 28 -3.31 -19.25 -11.26
N LYS A 29 -3.50 -17.96 -10.95
CA LYS A 29 -4.85 -17.37 -10.78
C LYS A 29 -5.55 -17.15 -12.11
N LEU A 30 -4.78 -16.91 -13.16
CA LEU A 30 -5.25 -16.70 -14.53
C LEU A 30 -4.54 -17.69 -15.45
N ASN A 31 -5.30 -18.41 -16.27
CA ASN A 31 -4.75 -19.30 -17.25
C ASN A 31 -3.87 -18.55 -18.25
N ALA A 32 -2.70 -19.10 -18.59
CA ALA A 32 -1.78 -18.48 -19.51
C ALA A 32 -2.32 -18.55 -20.96
N PRO A 33 -2.60 -17.43 -21.64
CA PRO A 33 -3.03 -17.47 -23.02
C PRO A 33 -1.95 -18.04 -23.94
N LYS A 34 -2.36 -18.84 -24.93
CA LYS A 34 -1.44 -19.35 -25.96
C LYS A 34 -0.80 -18.16 -26.70
N LYS A 35 0.44 -18.35 -27.15
CA LYS A 35 1.13 -17.37 -27.98
C LYS A 35 0.95 -17.72 -29.46
N ASP A 36 0.82 -16.71 -30.31
CA ASP A 36 0.89 -16.90 -31.78
C ASP A 36 2.34 -17.10 -32.22
N TRP A 37 2.54 -17.31 -33.53
CA TRP A 37 3.86 -17.52 -34.15
C TRP A 37 4.82 -16.32 -33.97
N ARG A 38 4.32 -15.13 -33.61
CA ARG A 38 5.10 -13.93 -33.29
C ARG A 38 5.40 -13.81 -31.79
N GLY A 39 4.95 -14.74 -30.95
CA GLY A 39 5.09 -14.72 -29.52
C GLY A 39 4.04 -13.85 -28.79
N TRP A 40 3.01 -13.34 -29.49
CA TRP A 40 1.97 -12.52 -28.90
C TRP A 40 0.89 -13.39 -28.24
N ARG A 41 0.43 -13.00 -27.06
CA ARG A 41 -0.63 -13.72 -26.34
C ARG A 41 -1.97 -13.55 -27.06
N MET A 42 -2.66 -14.68 -27.26
CA MET A 42 -4.01 -14.74 -27.85
C MET A 42 -5.02 -14.86 -26.72
N TRP A 43 -5.72 -13.77 -26.47
CA TRP A 43 -6.76 -13.72 -25.47
C TRP A 43 -8.10 -14.18 -26.03
N THR A 44 -8.86 -14.91 -25.23
CA THR A 44 -10.20 -15.43 -25.56
C THR A 44 -11.22 -14.88 -24.59
N GLU A 45 -12.51 -15.00 -24.91
CA GLU A 45 -13.60 -14.62 -24.00
C GLU A 45 -13.51 -15.34 -22.66
N GLN A 46 -13.06 -16.59 -22.65
CA GLN A 46 -12.87 -17.35 -21.42
C GLN A 46 -11.81 -16.68 -20.50
N HIS A 47 -10.73 -16.17 -21.06
CA HIS A 47 -9.74 -15.42 -20.26
C HIS A 47 -10.29 -14.10 -19.73
N LEU A 48 -11.24 -13.47 -20.44
CA LEU A 48 -11.91 -12.26 -19.95
C LEU A 48 -12.82 -12.58 -18.78
N LEU A 49 -13.57 -13.66 -18.83
CA LEU A 49 -14.41 -14.13 -17.71
C LEU A 49 -13.56 -14.50 -16.48
N GLU A 50 -12.43 -15.18 -16.67
CA GLU A 50 -11.49 -15.45 -15.57
C GLU A 50 -10.96 -14.16 -14.95
N LEU A 51 -10.62 -13.16 -15.75
CA LEU A 51 -10.17 -11.84 -15.30
C LEU A 51 -11.26 -11.10 -14.52
N GLU A 52 -12.48 -11.09 -15.02
CA GLU A 52 -13.63 -10.46 -14.34
C GLU A 52 -13.86 -11.11 -12.97
N ASN A 53 -13.88 -12.43 -12.91
CA ASN A 53 -14.01 -13.16 -11.63
C ASN A 53 -12.86 -12.83 -10.64
N ILE A 54 -11.62 -12.73 -11.11
CA ILE A 54 -10.47 -12.37 -10.25
C ILE A 54 -10.61 -10.94 -9.72
N ILE A 55 -11.07 -10.01 -10.57
CA ILE A 55 -11.29 -8.61 -10.20
C ILE A 55 -12.41 -8.53 -9.16
N GLU A 56 -13.56 -9.16 -9.41
CA GLU A 56 -14.69 -9.21 -8.47
C GLU A 56 -14.29 -9.82 -7.11
N MET A 57 -13.55 -10.94 -7.12
CA MET A 57 -13.03 -11.54 -5.88
C MET A 57 -12.08 -10.61 -5.13
N ASN A 58 -11.28 -9.82 -5.82
CA ASN A 58 -10.40 -8.85 -5.20
C ASN A 58 -11.17 -7.62 -4.68
N GLU A 59 -12.21 -7.18 -5.37
CA GLU A 59 -13.09 -6.11 -4.92
C GLU A 59 -13.90 -6.53 -3.69
N GLN A 60 -14.42 -7.74 -3.66
CA GLN A 60 -15.11 -8.31 -2.49
C GLN A 60 -14.17 -8.44 -1.28
N LYS A 61 -12.91 -8.83 -1.49
CA LYS A 61 -11.89 -8.83 -0.42
C LYS A 61 -11.59 -7.44 0.13
N ASN A 62 -11.66 -6.42 -0.73
CA ASN A 62 -11.47 -5.02 -0.33
C ASN A 62 -12.72 -4.42 0.36
N GLN A 63 -13.90 -5.04 0.18
CA GLN A 63 -15.17 -4.65 0.82
C GLN A 63 -15.45 -5.43 2.10
N THR A 64 -14.59 -6.37 2.50
CA THR A 64 -14.74 -7.03 3.79
C THR A 64 -14.67 -5.96 4.88
N PRO A 65 -15.67 -5.81 5.76
CA PRO A 65 -15.61 -4.86 6.86
C PRO A 65 -14.31 -5.08 7.61
N LEU A 66 -13.60 -4.00 7.93
CA LEU A 66 -12.41 -4.05 8.78
C LEU A 66 -12.80 -4.87 10.02
N ASN A 67 -12.25 -6.07 10.13
CA ASN A 67 -12.39 -6.84 11.35
C ASN A 67 -11.80 -5.97 12.48
N PRO A 68 -12.59 -5.49 13.45
CA PRO A 68 -12.08 -4.62 14.50
C PRO A 68 -10.96 -5.29 15.31
N ASP A 69 -10.86 -6.63 15.26
CA ASP A 69 -9.79 -7.41 15.86
C ASP A 69 -8.60 -7.67 14.91
N ALA A 70 -8.64 -7.18 13.68
CA ALA A 70 -7.52 -7.32 12.75
C ALA A 70 -6.34 -6.49 13.22
N LYS A 71 -5.37 -7.15 13.87
CA LYS A 71 -4.12 -6.50 14.30
C LYS A 71 -3.43 -5.87 13.10
N LEU A 72 -3.09 -4.60 13.24
CA LEU A 72 -2.37 -3.82 12.25
C LEU A 72 -1.12 -4.58 11.75
N GLN A 73 -0.99 -4.69 10.43
CA GLN A 73 0.14 -5.37 9.80
C GLN A 73 1.04 -4.35 9.09
N ILE A 74 2.04 -3.88 9.82
CA ILE A 74 2.97 -2.82 9.39
C ILE A 74 3.80 -3.22 8.15
N HIS A 75 4.00 -4.52 7.91
CA HIS A 75 4.86 -5.03 6.83
C HIS A 75 4.23 -5.01 5.42
N ASN A 76 2.98 -4.60 5.28
CA ASN A 76 2.30 -4.56 3.97
C ASN A 76 2.78 -3.44 3.06
N ARG A 77 3.65 -2.55 3.54
CA ARG A 77 4.24 -1.49 2.74
C ARG A 77 5.35 -2.04 1.84
N ARG A 78 5.34 -1.66 0.57
CA ARG A 78 6.43 -1.97 -0.36
C ARG A 78 7.64 -1.12 0.00
N TYR A 79 8.69 -1.74 0.52
CA TYR A 79 9.89 -1.04 0.97
C TYR A 79 11.13 -1.90 0.71
N LEU A 80 12.12 -1.29 0.04
CA LEU A 80 13.39 -1.96 -0.22
C LEU A 80 14.15 -2.14 1.11
N GLY A 81 14.61 -3.36 1.40
CA GLY A 81 15.36 -3.63 2.64
C GLY A 81 14.47 -3.89 3.87
N SER A 82 13.19 -4.22 3.70
CA SER A 82 12.35 -4.66 4.83
C SER A 82 12.98 -5.83 5.58
N LYS A 83 13.16 -5.66 6.89
CA LYS A 83 13.74 -6.66 7.79
C LYS A 83 12.75 -7.76 8.21
N TYR A 84 11.53 -7.78 7.65
CA TYR A 84 10.47 -8.71 8.05
C TYR A 84 10.93 -10.17 8.05
N LYS A 85 11.61 -10.60 7.00
CA LYS A 85 12.14 -11.97 6.88
C LYS A 85 13.28 -12.29 7.85
N LEU A 86 13.91 -11.27 8.42
CA LEU A 86 15.02 -11.41 9.37
C LEU A 86 14.54 -11.44 10.83
N LEU A 87 13.27 -11.19 11.11
CA LEU A 87 12.74 -11.15 12.48
C LEU A 87 13.06 -12.40 13.31
N PRO A 88 12.92 -13.64 12.80
CA PRO A 88 13.29 -14.84 13.56
C PRO A 88 14.77 -14.86 13.94
N PHE A 89 15.65 -14.46 13.03
CA PHE A 89 17.09 -14.38 13.27
C PHE A 89 17.42 -13.30 14.30
N ILE A 90 16.85 -12.10 14.14
CA ILE A 90 17.04 -10.97 15.08
C ILE A 90 16.58 -11.40 16.49
N TRP A 91 15.42 -12.06 16.58
CA TRP A 91 14.93 -12.55 17.86
C TRP A 91 15.86 -13.56 18.50
N LYS A 92 16.34 -14.53 17.73
CA LYS A 92 17.29 -15.54 18.21
C LYS A 92 18.54 -14.88 18.81
N VAL A 93 19.16 -13.96 18.06
CA VAL A 93 20.38 -13.28 18.50
C VAL A 93 20.12 -12.46 19.78
N VAL A 94 19.02 -11.73 19.82
CA VAL A 94 18.70 -10.87 20.97
C VAL A 94 18.36 -11.73 22.19
N SER A 95 17.56 -12.77 22.04
CA SER A 95 17.14 -13.63 23.18
C SER A 95 18.28 -14.46 23.76
N GLU A 96 19.26 -14.85 22.96
CA GLU A 96 20.42 -15.61 23.40
C GLU A 96 21.48 -14.73 24.10
N ASN A 97 21.64 -13.48 23.68
CA ASN A 97 22.74 -12.64 24.13
C ASN A 97 22.33 -11.52 25.09
N CYS A 98 21.05 -11.19 25.17
CA CYS A 98 20.57 -10.09 26.00
C CYS A 98 19.45 -10.59 26.93
N LYS A 99 19.73 -10.64 28.24
CA LYS A 99 18.76 -11.04 29.27
C LYS A 99 17.98 -9.83 29.77
N ASP A 100 16.73 -10.06 30.18
CA ASP A 100 15.86 -9.08 30.86
C ASP A 100 15.69 -7.72 30.18
N ILE A 101 15.70 -7.71 28.83
CA ILE A 101 15.49 -6.49 28.04
C ILE A 101 14.07 -5.98 28.26
N LYS A 102 13.95 -4.70 28.62
CA LYS A 102 12.69 -3.96 28.72
C LYS A 102 12.52 -2.97 27.58
N VAL A 103 13.61 -2.42 27.10
CA VAL A 103 13.63 -1.36 26.07
C VAL A 103 14.48 -1.81 24.88
N VAL A 104 13.99 -1.59 23.67
CA VAL A 104 14.69 -1.87 22.41
C VAL A 104 14.71 -0.60 21.56
N ALA A 105 15.89 -0.21 21.05
CA ALA A 105 16.03 0.89 20.13
C ALA A 105 16.30 0.37 18.70
N ASP A 106 15.40 0.67 17.75
CA ASP A 106 15.59 0.48 16.32
C ASP A 106 15.91 1.82 15.67
N ILE A 107 17.20 2.14 15.57
CA ILE A 107 17.69 3.45 15.11
C ILE A 107 17.69 3.61 13.59
N PHE A 108 17.43 2.53 12.84
CA PHE A 108 17.23 2.49 11.39
C PHE A 108 15.94 1.73 11.08
N GLY A 109 14.83 2.23 11.61
CA GLY A 109 13.56 1.52 11.70
C GLY A 109 12.92 1.18 10.36
N GLY A 110 13.16 1.97 9.30
CA GLY A 110 12.57 1.75 7.98
C GLY A 110 11.04 1.68 8.08
N THR A 111 10.46 0.55 7.69
CA THR A 111 9.00 0.34 7.81
C THR A 111 8.50 0.14 9.25
N GLY A 112 9.37 0.06 10.26
CA GLY A 112 9.00 -0.16 11.65
C GLY A 112 8.74 -1.63 12.02
N VAL A 113 9.01 -2.59 11.14
CA VAL A 113 8.69 -4.02 11.40
C VAL A 113 9.43 -4.61 12.59
N VAL A 114 10.67 -4.17 12.88
CA VAL A 114 11.44 -4.64 14.03
C VAL A 114 10.86 -4.04 15.31
N ALA A 115 10.57 -2.73 15.29
CA ALA A 115 9.93 -2.05 16.42
C ALA A 115 8.57 -2.69 16.74
N ASP A 116 7.71 -2.93 15.74
CA ASP A 116 6.42 -3.62 15.88
C ASP A 116 6.58 -5.01 16.50
N PHE A 117 7.57 -5.78 16.04
CA PHE A 117 7.84 -7.11 16.55
C PHE A 117 8.19 -7.11 18.05
N PHE A 118 9.06 -6.18 18.48
CA PHE A 118 9.42 -6.07 19.90
C PHE A 118 8.30 -5.47 20.74
N ASN A 119 7.54 -4.52 20.21
CA ASN A 119 6.37 -3.95 20.87
C ASN A 119 5.31 -5.04 21.14
N LYS A 120 5.01 -5.89 20.15
CA LYS A 120 4.12 -7.05 20.31
C LYS A 120 4.61 -8.08 21.34
N LYS A 121 5.91 -8.08 21.64
CA LYS A 121 6.52 -8.87 22.74
C LYS A 121 6.53 -8.14 24.09
N GLY A 122 5.82 -7.04 24.22
CA GLY A 122 5.69 -6.27 25.45
C GLY A 122 6.93 -5.46 25.81
N LYS A 123 7.79 -5.13 24.83
CA LYS A 123 8.96 -4.28 25.06
C LYS A 123 8.61 -2.83 24.74
N THR A 124 9.16 -1.90 25.50
CA THR A 124 9.17 -0.49 25.11
C THR A 124 10.08 -0.31 23.90
N VAL A 125 9.61 0.37 22.86
CA VAL A 125 10.40 0.59 21.65
C VAL A 125 10.74 2.06 21.46
N ILE A 126 12.00 2.31 21.13
CA ILE A 126 12.48 3.61 20.64
C ILE A 126 12.78 3.39 19.15
N VAL A 127 12.13 4.14 18.27
CA VAL A 127 12.29 3.96 16.84
C VAL A 127 12.68 5.27 16.18
N ASN A 128 13.69 5.21 15.30
CA ASN A 128 14.18 6.36 14.56
C ASN A 128 14.44 5.98 13.09
N ASP A 129 14.25 6.95 12.21
CA ASP A 129 14.63 6.86 10.80
C ASP A 129 14.90 8.28 10.26
N ILE A 130 15.70 8.39 9.22
CA ILE A 130 15.99 9.66 8.57
C ILE A 130 14.80 10.19 7.76
N LEU A 131 13.93 9.30 7.26
CA LEU A 131 12.79 9.67 6.45
C LEU A 131 11.64 10.17 7.31
N TYR A 132 11.22 11.41 7.09
CA TYR A 132 10.09 12.00 7.79
C TYR A 132 8.78 11.21 7.60
N SER A 133 8.58 10.61 6.43
CA SER A 133 7.43 9.72 6.15
C SER A 133 7.42 8.48 7.04
N ASN A 134 8.59 7.93 7.39
CA ASN A 134 8.70 6.81 8.33
C ASN A 134 8.40 7.28 9.76
N TYR A 135 8.90 8.45 10.16
CA TYR A 135 8.57 9.04 11.46
C TYR A 135 7.06 9.25 11.64
N LEU A 136 6.35 9.78 10.64
CA LEU A 136 4.88 9.90 10.68
C LEU A 136 4.20 8.54 10.82
N SER A 137 4.71 7.51 10.13
CA SER A 137 4.21 6.15 10.27
C SER A 137 4.40 5.61 11.70
N TYR A 138 5.53 5.90 12.35
CA TYR A 138 5.77 5.49 13.74
C TYR A 138 4.82 6.17 14.72
N LEU A 139 4.53 7.45 14.53
CA LEU A 139 3.50 8.16 15.32
C LEU A 139 2.12 7.52 15.14
N THR A 140 1.79 7.12 13.92
CA THR A 140 0.53 6.43 13.66
C THR A 140 0.41 5.14 14.47
N TRP A 141 1.48 4.35 14.56
CA TRP A 141 1.42 2.99 15.10
C TRP A 141 1.80 2.86 16.57
N PHE A 142 2.71 3.69 17.06
CA PHE A 142 3.31 3.52 18.37
C PHE A 142 3.01 4.65 19.35
N SER A 143 2.41 5.77 18.88
CA SER A 143 2.00 6.85 19.78
C SER A 143 0.74 6.47 20.56
N ASP A 144 0.66 6.88 21.82
CA ASP A 144 -0.48 6.75 22.70
C ASP A 144 -1.33 8.05 22.78
N GLU A 145 -0.94 9.10 22.03
CA GLU A 145 -1.72 10.32 21.91
C GLU A 145 -3.16 10.01 21.45
N LYS A 146 -4.14 10.59 22.16
CA LYS A 146 -5.56 10.39 21.82
C LYS A 146 -5.90 11.03 20.49
N ILE A 147 -6.77 10.37 19.75
CA ILE A 147 -7.28 10.84 18.46
C ILE A 147 -8.80 10.84 18.48
N ASP A 148 -9.38 11.65 17.62
CA ASP A 148 -10.80 11.61 17.31
C ASP A 148 -11.03 10.65 16.13
N ASN A 149 -11.53 9.44 16.43
CA ASN A 149 -11.77 8.42 15.43
C ASN A 149 -12.86 8.84 14.42
N GLU A 150 -13.93 9.50 14.88
CA GLU A 150 -15.03 9.94 14.00
C GLU A 150 -14.52 10.97 12.98
N LYS A 151 -13.65 11.88 13.43
CA LYS A 151 -12.98 12.85 12.55
C LYS A 151 -12.10 12.16 11.49
N ILE A 152 -11.30 11.18 11.89
CA ILE A 152 -10.46 10.42 10.96
C ILE A 152 -11.31 9.66 9.94
N GLU A 153 -12.34 8.97 10.38
CA GLU A 153 -13.26 8.24 9.49
C GLU A 153 -13.98 9.17 8.53
N TYR A 154 -14.42 10.36 9.01
CA TYR A 154 -15.01 11.39 8.16
C TYR A 154 -14.06 11.81 7.04
N PHE A 155 -12.79 12.15 7.35
CA PHE A 155 -11.84 12.57 6.32
C PHE A 155 -11.48 11.43 5.36
N ILE A 156 -11.34 10.19 5.84
CA ILE A 156 -11.11 9.04 4.97
C ILE A 156 -12.29 8.86 4.00
N ALA A 157 -13.53 8.97 4.48
CA ALA A 157 -14.72 8.87 3.63
C ALA A 157 -14.76 10.01 2.61
N TYR A 158 -14.50 11.26 3.03
CA TYR A 158 -14.40 12.41 2.16
C TYR A 158 -13.37 12.22 1.05
N PHE A 159 -12.15 11.82 1.40
CA PHE A 159 -11.09 11.55 0.43
C PHE A 159 -11.43 10.41 -0.53
N ASN A 160 -12.07 9.35 -0.05
CA ASN A 160 -12.48 8.22 -0.89
C ASN A 160 -13.53 8.63 -1.93
N GLN A 161 -14.45 9.53 -1.60
CA GLN A 161 -15.50 10.01 -2.50
C GLN A 161 -14.99 11.08 -3.49
N ALA A 162 -13.89 11.76 -3.18
CA ALA A 162 -13.37 12.83 -4.02
C ALA A 162 -12.94 12.31 -5.41
N GLN A 163 -13.34 13.07 -6.45
CA GLN A 163 -12.98 12.81 -7.85
C GLN A 163 -12.39 14.08 -8.49
N PRO A 164 -11.17 14.48 -8.09
CA PRO A 164 -10.54 15.69 -8.61
C PRO A 164 -10.26 15.55 -10.11
N ARG A 165 -10.57 16.63 -10.86
CA ARG A 165 -10.35 16.68 -12.31
C ARG A 165 -9.17 17.58 -12.70
N GLU A 166 -8.79 18.48 -11.80
CA GLU A 166 -7.72 19.43 -12.01
C GLU A 166 -6.35 18.78 -11.80
N ASP A 167 -5.39 19.21 -12.60
CA ASP A 167 -4.01 18.76 -12.44
C ASP A 167 -3.37 19.45 -11.23
N ASN A 168 -2.43 18.76 -10.63
CA ASN A 168 -1.67 19.21 -9.48
C ASN A 168 -0.22 18.69 -9.58
N TYR A 169 0.64 19.08 -8.65
CA TYR A 169 2.03 18.70 -8.67
C TYR A 169 2.25 17.19 -8.88
N VAL A 170 1.45 16.34 -8.24
CA VAL A 170 1.63 14.88 -8.35
C VAL A 170 1.21 14.37 -9.72
N SER A 171 0.11 14.87 -10.29
CA SER A 171 -0.33 14.46 -11.63
C SER A 171 0.60 14.92 -12.73
N GLU A 172 1.17 16.12 -12.62
CA GLU A 172 2.11 16.69 -13.60
C GLU A 172 3.44 15.94 -13.62
N HIS A 173 3.97 15.54 -12.45
CA HIS A 173 5.30 14.95 -12.35
C HIS A 173 5.31 13.41 -12.32
N PHE A 174 4.24 12.77 -11.86
CA PHE A 174 4.18 11.33 -11.63
C PHE A 174 3.01 10.63 -12.35
N GLY A 175 2.07 11.40 -12.93
CA GLY A 175 0.96 10.88 -13.72
C GLY A 175 1.43 10.25 -15.04
N GLY A 176 0.82 9.11 -15.41
CA GLY A 176 1.17 8.36 -16.61
C GLY A 176 2.45 7.54 -16.53
N THR A 177 3.23 7.71 -15.46
CA THR A 177 4.47 6.95 -15.18
C THR A 177 4.32 6.09 -13.93
N TYR A 178 4.44 6.68 -12.75
CA TYR A 178 4.34 5.98 -11.47
C TYR A 178 2.90 5.66 -11.09
N PHE A 179 1.95 6.48 -11.52
CA PHE A 179 0.52 6.33 -11.27
C PHE A 179 -0.26 6.56 -12.56
N THR A 180 -1.52 6.11 -12.63
CA THR A 180 -2.44 6.66 -13.63
C THR A 180 -2.65 8.15 -13.36
N VAL A 181 -3.05 8.93 -14.37
CA VAL A 181 -3.28 10.37 -14.21
C VAL A 181 -4.36 10.63 -13.16
N GLU A 182 -5.44 9.82 -13.16
CA GLU A 182 -6.54 9.92 -12.21
C GLU A 182 -6.06 9.67 -10.77
N ASN A 183 -5.28 8.59 -10.56
CA ASN A 183 -4.72 8.29 -9.24
C ASN A 183 -3.75 9.38 -8.79
N ALA A 184 -2.92 9.91 -9.69
CA ALA A 184 -1.99 10.98 -9.38
C ALA A 184 -2.70 12.28 -8.98
N ARG A 185 -3.78 12.67 -9.70
CA ARG A 185 -4.65 13.79 -9.31
C ARG A 185 -5.24 13.60 -7.93
N LYS A 186 -5.75 12.39 -7.63
CA LYS A 186 -6.35 12.07 -6.33
C LYS A 186 -5.32 12.10 -5.21
N ILE A 187 -4.13 11.58 -5.43
CA ILE A 187 -3.03 11.61 -4.45
C ILE A 187 -2.65 13.06 -4.12
N GLY A 188 -2.44 13.90 -5.14
CA GLY A 188 -2.10 15.30 -4.96
C GLY A 188 -3.20 16.07 -4.22
N PHE A 189 -4.46 15.89 -4.64
CA PHE A 189 -5.61 16.49 -3.98
C PHE A 189 -5.66 16.12 -2.49
N ILE A 190 -5.57 14.82 -2.15
CA ILE A 190 -5.62 14.38 -0.75
C ILE A 190 -4.47 14.99 0.07
N ARG A 191 -3.26 15.02 -0.48
CA ARG A 191 -2.11 15.62 0.19
C ARG A 191 -2.34 17.11 0.49
N GLU A 192 -2.84 17.87 -0.48
CA GLU A 192 -3.14 19.30 -0.33
C GLU A 192 -4.27 19.55 0.66
N GLU A 193 -5.32 18.74 0.62
CA GLU A 193 -6.41 18.83 1.59
C GLU A 193 -5.94 18.53 3.02
N ILE A 194 -5.13 17.50 3.24
CA ILE A 194 -4.55 17.22 4.57
C ILE A 194 -3.74 18.43 5.08
N GLU A 195 -3.03 19.14 4.21
CA GLU A 195 -2.29 20.33 4.61
C GLU A 195 -3.22 21.48 4.98
N LYS A 196 -4.26 21.74 4.18
CA LYS A 196 -5.27 22.80 4.43
C LYS A 196 -6.02 22.61 5.76
N ILE A 197 -6.36 21.37 6.09
CA ILE A 197 -7.06 21.04 7.35
C ILE A 197 -6.11 20.85 8.54
N GLY A 198 -4.80 20.97 8.32
CA GLY A 198 -3.76 20.65 9.29
C GLY A 198 -3.94 21.31 10.65
N ASP A 199 -4.41 22.57 10.70
CA ASP A 199 -4.66 23.30 11.94
C ASP A 199 -5.82 22.73 12.78
N SER A 200 -6.71 21.94 12.17
CA SER A 200 -7.83 21.26 12.85
C SER A 200 -7.49 19.86 13.37
N LEU A 201 -6.33 19.36 13.01
CA LEU A 201 -5.85 18.00 13.34
C LEU A 201 -4.81 18.02 14.44
N SER A 202 -4.84 17.05 15.36
CA SER A 202 -3.69 16.78 16.18
C SER A 202 -2.52 16.24 15.29
N PHE A 203 -1.30 16.32 15.83
CA PHE A 203 -0.15 15.85 15.05
C PHE A 203 -0.24 14.36 14.70
N ARG A 204 -0.78 13.55 15.60
CA ARG A 204 -1.04 12.13 15.36
C ARG A 204 -2.15 11.90 14.33
N GLU A 205 -3.23 12.67 14.37
CA GLU A 205 -4.32 12.60 13.39
C GLU A 205 -3.79 12.91 11.98
N LYS A 206 -3.00 13.97 11.84
CA LYS A 206 -2.31 14.29 10.58
C LYS A 206 -1.40 13.14 10.12
N ALA A 207 -0.63 12.55 11.03
CA ALA A 207 0.24 11.41 10.75
C ALA A 207 -0.54 10.19 10.26
N ILE A 208 -1.71 9.91 10.84
CA ILE A 208 -2.59 8.81 10.43
C ILE A 208 -3.09 9.00 8.99
N LEU A 209 -3.58 10.19 8.66
CA LEU A 209 -4.07 10.49 7.31
C LEU A 209 -2.95 10.40 6.26
N ILE A 210 -1.76 10.95 6.56
CA ILE A 210 -0.60 10.86 5.66
C ILE A 210 -0.13 9.40 5.51
N THR A 211 -0.06 8.65 6.60
CA THR A 211 0.34 7.22 6.55
C THR A 211 -0.68 6.42 5.74
N SER A 212 -1.97 6.66 5.91
CA SER A 212 -3.02 6.03 5.11
C SER A 212 -2.86 6.31 3.62
N LEU A 213 -2.54 7.57 3.27
CA LEU A 213 -2.25 7.95 1.88
C LEU A 213 -1.02 7.20 1.34
N LEU A 214 0.08 7.11 2.10
CA LEU A 214 1.28 6.36 1.70
C LEU A 214 0.97 4.89 1.40
N TYR A 215 0.15 4.23 2.22
CA TYR A 215 -0.28 2.84 1.99
C TYR A 215 -1.18 2.71 0.76
N ALA A 216 -2.06 3.69 0.52
CA ALA A 216 -2.89 3.73 -0.67
C ALA A 216 -2.03 3.91 -1.94
N MET A 217 -1.04 4.81 -1.90
CA MET A 217 -0.09 5.02 -3.01
C MET A 217 0.64 3.74 -3.38
N ASP A 218 1.15 2.97 -2.42
CA ASP A 218 1.81 1.68 -2.66
C ASP A 218 0.90 0.67 -3.38
N LYS A 219 -0.42 0.71 -3.14
CA LYS A 219 -1.38 -0.18 -3.78
C LYS A 219 -1.69 0.19 -5.22
N VAL A 220 -1.72 1.49 -5.53
CA VAL A 220 -2.11 2.01 -6.85
C VAL A 220 -0.92 2.36 -7.75
N ALA A 221 0.31 2.18 -7.25
CA ALA A 221 1.52 2.43 -8.01
C ALA A 221 1.66 1.45 -9.19
N ASN A 222 1.97 1.98 -10.37
CA ASN A 222 2.22 1.21 -11.59
C ASN A 222 3.60 0.55 -11.62
N THR A 223 4.46 0.90 -10.67
CA THR A 223 5.84 0.41 -10.57
C THR A 223 5.93 -0.83 -9.70
N THR A 224 6.92 -1.68 -9.97
CA THR A 224 7.16 -2.95 -9.24
C THR A 224 7.88 -2.76 -7.90
N GLY A 225 7.80 -1.59 -7.28
CA GLY A 225 8.41 -1.32 -5.97
C GLY A 225 9.90 -0.98 -6.03
N HIS A 226 10.40 -0.53 -7.15
CA HIS A 226 11.70 0.12 -7.28
C HIS A 226 11.47 1.63 -7.25
N TYR A 227 11.67 2.21 -6.09
CA TYR A 227 11.73 3.66 -5.88
C TYR A 227 13.19 4.07 -5.73
#